data_68a9529dea5718635e5b51df2c6a59fe
#
_entry.id   68a9529dea5718635e5b51df2c6a59fe
#
_cell.length_a   1.000
_cell.length_b   1.000
_cell.length_c   1.000
_cell.angle_alpha   90.00
_cell.angle_beta   90.00
_cell.angle_gamma   90.00
#
_symmetry.space_group_name_H-M   'P 1'
#
loop_
_entity.id
_entity.type
_entity.pdbx_description
1 polymer ?
#
loop_
_entity_poly.entity_id
_entity_poly.type
_entity_poly.pdbx_seq_one_letter_code
_entity_poly.pdbx_strand_id
1 'polypeptide(L)'
;MTLSKVLYFQLGRQAFVSALKLLNIGLGDLVLIPSLICDDVLSAIETVGAMPKFYEVDKHLRPIQLPPDARVKAVLAVNYFGFAQDLQTFNEYCRVSGATLIEDNAHGFLGADLDGNLLGSRAPLGFTSMRKTLRIADGAQLSINDPSLVALAPQQLEFISRRQPIRVQFLNLFRTMQSITGIQFLDIARIIVRKKRTFTTGSPLPKTFNGHDTIVPSAPISSSITTMMHMDSVKESARRRKLFTSVTDLVLKSNAKPIFDELPNYCVPYGYPFWGDSETASHVGKLLRHLHLEVIQWPELPEEVSNNCPIHYKQLWVVNFL
;
A
#
# COMPACT_ATOMS: atom_id res chain seq x y z
N MET A 1 -6.15 29.48 3.20
CA MET A 1 -5.24 28.33 2.96
C MET A 1 -5.20 27.51 4.21
N THR A 2 -5.72 26.30 4.17
CA THR A 2 -5.63 25.38 5.32
C THR A 2 -4.18 24.98 5.48
N LEU A 3 -3.63 25.17 6.68
CA LEU A 3 -2.22 24.83 6.96
C LEU A 3 -2.11 23.30 6.98
N SER A 4 -1.41 22.72 6.01
CA SER A 4 -1.08 21.29 5.98
C SER A 4 0.45 21.12 5.98
N LYS A 5 0.93 19.96 6.48
CA LYS A 5 2.36 19.64 6.54
C LYS A 5 2.59 18.23 6.02
N VAL A 6 3.66 18.04 5.25
CA VAL A 6 4.09 16.73 4.76
C VAL A 6 5.46 16.40 5.33
N LEU A 7 5.61 15.18 5.86
CA LEU A 7 6.88 14.62 6.32
C LEU A 7 7.21 13.36 5.51
N TYR A 8 8.48 13.20 5.17
CA TYR A 8 8.96 12.08 4.35
C TYR A 8 9.74 11.07 5.17
N PHE A 9 9.49 9.79 4.88
CA PHE A 9 10.08 8.63 5.54
C PHE A 9 10.55 7.59 4.52
N GLN A 10 11.39 6.65 4.94
CA GLN A 10 11.80 5.55 4.08
C GLN A 10 10.63 4.63 3.72
N LEU A 11 9.76 4.30 4.69
CA LEU A 11 8.71 3.29 4.55
C LEU A 11 7.38 3.79 5.12
N GLY A 12 6.25 3.30 4.55
CA GLY A 12 4.89 3.65 5.01
C GLY A 12 4.65 3.34 6.49
N ARG A 13 5.17 2.21 6.98
CA ARG A 13 5.08 1.85 8.40
C ARG A 13 5.74 2.87 9.33
N GLN A 14 6.82 3.51 8.90
CA GLN A 14 7.49 4.58 9.68
C GLN A 14 6.66 5.87 9.69
N ALA A 15 6.03 6.20 8.56
CA ALA A 15 5.06 7.30 8.48
C ALA A 15 3.87 7.03 9.41
N PHE A 16 3.36 5.80 9.44
CA PHE A 16 2.26 5.42 10.31
C PHE A 16 2.65 5.45 11.81
N VAL A 17 3.83 4.93 12.19
CA VAL A 17 4.36 5.10 13.58
C VAL A 17 4.41 6.58 13.96
N SER A 18 4.85 7.45 13.06
CA SER A 18 4.92 8.88 13.32
C SER A 18 3.53 9.52 13.48
N ALA A 19 2.53 9.04 12.72
CA ALA A 19 1.13 9.45 12.88
C ALA A 19 0.58 9.04 14.26
N LEU A 20 0.80 7.79 14.68
CA LEU A 20 0.36 7.28 15.98
C LEU A 20 1.01 8.05 17.14
N LYS A 21 2.32 8.33 17.05
CA LYS A 21 3.03 9.15 18.05
C LYS A 21 2.51 10.58 18.09
N LEU A 22 2.19 11.18 16.95
CA LEU A 22 1.62 12.54 16.88
C LEU A 22 0.27 12.62 17.60
N LEU A 23 -0.52 11.54 17.56
CA LEU A 23 -1.79 11.40 18.29
C LEU A 23 -1.61 10.97 19.74
N ASN A 24 -0.36 10.85 20.23
CA ASN A 24 -0.04 10.37 21.58
C ASN A 24 -0.66 8.99 21.90
N ILE A 25 -0.74 8.11 20.87
CA ILE A 25 -1.24 6.74 21.01
C ILE A 25 -0.14 5.85 21.59
N GLY A 26 -0.48 5.05 22.60
CA GLY A 26 0.48 4.20 23.30
C GLY A 26 -0.16 3.06 24.08
N LEU A 27 0.47 2.67 25.18
CA LEU A 27 0.07 1.53 25.99
C LEU A 27 -1.38 1.65 26.48
N GLY A 28 -2.19 0.60 26.22
CA GLY A 28 -3.60 0.53 26.59
C GLY A 28 -4.58 1.10 25.58
N ASP A 29 -4.09 1.85 24.59
CA ASP A 29 -4.92 2.37 23.51
C ASP A 29 -5.18 1.31 22.42
N LEU A 30 -6.30 1.47 21.71
CA LEU A 30 -6.64 0.63 20.56
C LEU A 30 -6.58 1.45 19.27
N VAL A 31 -6.08 0.81 18.21
CA VAL A 31 -6.16 1.30 16.83
C VAL A 31 -7.07 0.37 16.03
N LEU A 32 -8.19 0.89 15.53
CA LEU A 32 -9.16 0.13 14.75
C LEU A 32 -8.68 0.05 13.29
N ILE A 33 -8.42 -1.15 12.81
CA ILE A 33 -7.87 -1.42 11.48
C ILE A 33 -8.67 -2.51 10.76
N PRO A 34 -8.67 -2.58 9.42
CA PRO A 34 -9.30 -3.70 8.73
C PRO A 34 -8.54 -4.99 9.01
N SER A 35 -9.25 -6.12 9.10
CA SER A 35 -8.61 -7.42 9.19
C SER A 35 -7.92 -7.85 7.89
N LEU A 36 -8.35 -7.31 6.74
CA LEU A 36 -7.65 -7.47 5.46
C LEU A 36 -6.49 -6.47 5.34
N ILE A 37 -5.39 -6.73 6.03
CA ILE A 37 -4.24 -5.83 6.11
C ILE A 37 -2.92 -6.62 6.16
N CYS A 38 -1.79 -6.00 5.87
CA CYS A 38 -0.46 -6.61 5.98
C CYS A 38 0.15 -6.42 7.38
N ASP A 39 1.06 -7.31 7.77
CA ASP A 39 1.79 -7.29 9.04
C ASP A 39 2.54 -5.98 9.33
N ASP A 40 2.97 -5.25 8.30
CA ASP A 40 3.66 -3.95 8.46
C ASP A 40 2.83 -2.93 9.28
N VAL A 41 1.49 -3.02 9.20
CA VAL A 41 0.58 -2.12 9.94
C VAL A 41 0.51 -2.52 11.40
N LEU A 42 0.44 -3.84 11.69
CA LEU A 42 0.44 -4.36 13.05
C LEU A 42 1.74 -4.00 13.78
N SER A 43 2.88 -4.25 13.14
CA SER A 43 4.20 -3.91 13.69
C SER A 43 4.34 -2.42 14.02
N ALA A 44 3.67 -1.53 13.27
CA ALA A 44 3.67 -0.10 13.57
C ALA A 44 2.85 0.22 14.85
N ILE A 45 1.70 -0.44 15.05
CA ILE A 45 0.86 -0.30 16.25
C ILE A 45 1.60 -0.82 17.48
N GLU A 46 2.20 -2.01 17.38
CA GLU A 46 2.99 -2.63 18.45
C GLU A 46 4.20 -1.75 18.84
N THR A 47 4.84 -1.11 17.85
CA THR A 47 5.99 -0.22 18.09
C THR A 47 5.66 0.94 19.05
N VAL A 48 4.42 1.42 19.06
CA VAL A 48 3.99 2.46 20.00
C VAL A 48 3.39 1.89 21.29
N GLY A 49 3.30 0.56 21.42
CA GLY A 49 2.73 -0.13 22.58
C GLY A 49 1.21 -0.19 22.59
N ALA A 50 0.56 0.21 21.52
CA ALA A 50 -0.89 0.09 21.33
C ALA A 50 -1.27 -1.31 20.84
N MET A 51 -2.57 -1.61 20.82
CA MET A 51 -3.10 -2.88 20.36
C MET A 51 -4.01 -2.70 19.15
N PRO A 52 -3.96 -3.60 18.14
CA PRO A 52 -4.90 -3.59 17.04
C PRO A 52 -6.28 -4.07 17.51
N LYS A 53 -7.34 -3.44 16.97
CA LYS A 53 -8.70 -3.95 16.98
C LYS A 53 -9.16 -4.07 15.54
N PHE A 54 -9.78 -5.19 15.17
CA PHE A 54 -10.09 -5.45 13.77
C PHE A 54 -11.55 -5.16 13.44
N TYR A 55 -11.77 -4.66 12.20
CA TYR A 55 -13.06 -4.68 11.54
C TYR A 55 -12.97 -5.47 10.24
N GLU A 56 -14.06 -6.09 9.81
CA GLU A 56 -14.11 -6.85 8.57
C GLU A 56 -14.49 -5.96 7.38
N VAL A 57 -14.02 -6.34 6.20
CA VAL A 57 -14.41 -5.75 4.92
C VAL A 57 -15.16 -6.76 4.05
N ASP A 58 -16.09 -6.26 3.27
CA ASP A 58 -16.87 -7.05 2.31
C ASP A 58 -16.07 -7.35 1.02
N LYS A 59 -16.72 -7.99 0.04
CA LYS A 59 -16.10 -8.31 -1.25
C LYS A 59 -15.81 -7.08 -2.13
N HIS A 60 -16.33 -5.92 -1.79
CA HIS A 60 -16.02 -4.64 -2.43
C HIS A 60 -14.99 -3.83 -1.62
N LEU A 61 -14.37 -4.46 -0.59
CA LEU A 61 -13.37 -3.88 0.30
C LEU A 61 -13.88 -2.70 1.14
N ARG A 62 -15.19 -2.68 1.42
CA ARG A 62 -15.85 -1.69 2.28
C ARG A 62 -16.00 -2.24 3.69
N PRO A 63 -15.95 -1.40 4.74
CA PRO A 63 -16.18 -1.88 6.10
C PRO A 63 -17.59 -2.43 6.24
N ILE A 64 -17.73 -3.63 6.84
CA ILE A 64 -19.03 -4.23 7.14
C ILE A 64 -19.63 -3.53 8.36
N GLN A 65 -18.84 -3.42 9.43
CA GLN A 65 -19.21 -2.77 10.67
C GLN A 65 -17.96 -2.28 11.40
N LEU A 66 -18.01 -1.09 11.97
CA LEU A 66 -16.96 -0.58 12.84
C LEU A 66 -17.36 -0.82 14.30
N PRO A 67 -16.70 -1.77 15.01
CA PRO A 67 -17.10 -2.13 16.38
C PRO A 67 -16.80 -1.00 17.37
N PRO A 68 -17.79 -0.53 18.16
CA PRO A 68 -17.56 0.53 19.12
C PRO A 68 -16.65 0.05 20.27
N ASP A 69 -15.75 0.93 20.71
CA ASP A 69 -14.93 0.74 21.91
C ASP A 69 -14.35 2.10 22.31
N ALA A 70 -14.54 2.51 23.55
CA ALA A 70 -14.08 3.80 24.07
C ALA A 70 -12.55 3.92 24.12
N ARG A 71 -11.81 2.81 24.06
CA ARG A 71 -10.35 2.80 24.02
C ARG A 71 -9.78 3.01 22.63
N VAL A 72 -10.60 3.00 21.58
CA VAL A 72 -10.16 3.26 20.22
C VAL A 72 -9.80 4.74 20.09
N LYS A 73 -8.53 5.02 19.80
CA LYS A 73 -7.98 6.38 19.64
C LYS A 73 -7.81 6.77 18.18
N ALA A 74 -7.62 5.79 17.32
CA ALA A 74 -7.55 6.01 15.87
C ALA A 74 -8.28 4.92 15.10
N VAL A 75 -8.81 5.26 13.94
CA VAL A 75 -9.36 4.31 12.97
C VAL A 75 -8.67 4.48 11.63
N LEU A 76 -8.29 3.38 11.00
CA LEU A 76 -7.59 3.35 9.73
C LEU A 76 -8.57 3.03 8.60
N ALA A 77 -8.71 3.95 7.64
CA ALA A 77 -9.43 3.73 6.38
C ALA A 77 -8.43 3.48 5.25
N VAL A 78 -8.55 2.35 4.54
CA VAL A 78 -7.58 1.92 3.53
C VAL A 78 -8.11 2.18 2.12
N ASN A 79 -7.35 2.90 1.31
CA ASN A 79 -7.58 3.07 -0.13
C ASN A 79 -7.00 1.86 -0.88
N TYR A 80 -7.70 0.74 -0.83
CA TYR A 80 -7.24 -0.50 -1.43
C TYR A 80 -6.94 -0.33 -2.92
N PHE A 81 -5.74 -0.71 -3.31
CA PHE A 81 -5.27 -0.72 -4.71
C PHE A 81 -5.33 0.63 -5.45
N GLY A 82 -5.43 1.74 -4.70
CA GLY A 82 -5.53 3.09 -5.25
C GLY A 82 -6.95 3.56 -5.54
N PHE A 83 -7.96 2.77 -5.15
CA PHE A 83 -9.37 3.16 -5.19
C PHE A 83 -9.74 3.90 -3.91
N ALA A 84 -10.43 5.02 -4.07
CA ALA A 84 -10.87 5.84 -2.94
C ALA A 84 -11.86 5.08 -2.06
N GLN A 85 -11.54 4.94 -0.77
CA GLN A 85 -12.49 4.47 0.23
C GLN A 85 -13.54 5.55 0.49
N ASP A 86 -14.80 5.15 0.68
CA ASP A 86 -15.82 6.04 1.21
C ASP A 86 -15.54 6.30 2.70
N LEU A 87 -15.34 7.56 3.06
CA LEU A 87 -15.00 7.95 4.42
C LEU A 87 -16.22 8.28 5.29
N GLN A 88 -17.43 8.23 4.76
CA GLN A 88 -18.64 8.63 5.50
C GLN A 88 -18.83 7.81 6.78
N THR A 89 -18.78 6.48 6.67
CA THR A 89 -18.91 5.56 7.81
C THR A 89 -17.81 5.77 8.86
N PHE A 90 -16.60 6.05 8.42
CA PHE A 90 -15.46 6.31 9.30
C PHE A 90 -15.58 7.66 10.01
N ASN A 91 -16.00 8.70 9.30
CA ASN A 91 -16.23 10.01 9.89
C ASN A 91 -17.34 9.99 10.95
N GLU A 92 -18.42 9.25 10.70
CA GLU A 92 -19.48 9.07 11.69
C GLU A 92 -18.99 8.31 12.92
N TYR A 93 -18.21 7.23 12.72
CA TYR A 93 -17.57 6.52 13.81
C TYR A 93 -16.69 7.45 14.66
N CYS A 94 -15.84 8.24 14.02
CA CYS A 94 -14.95 9.19 14.70
C CYS A 94 -15.72 10.26 15.46
N ARG A 95 -16.81 10.77 14.88
CA ARG A 95 -17.68 11.76 15.54
C ARG A 95 -18.30 11.22 16.83
N VAL A 96 -18.67 9.94 16.86
CA VAL A 96 -19.30 9.29 18.02
C VAL A 96 -18.25 8.83 19.05
N SER A 97 -17.14 8.25 18.61
CA SER A 97 -16.14 7.67 19.50
C SER A 97 -15.06 8.65 19.99
N GLY A 98 -14.90 9.78 19.31
CA GLY A 98 -13.76 10.70 19.54
C GLY A 98 -12.44 10.19 18.97
N ALA A 99 -12.43 9.08 18.22
CA ALA A 99 -11.23 8.57 17.55
C ALA A 99 -10.81 9.49 16.39
N THR A 100 -9.53 9.48 16.05
CA THR A 100 -9.00 10.21 14.88
C THR A 100 -8.96 9.29 13.67
N LEU A 101 -9.46 9.79 12.53
CA LEU A 101 -9.36 9.09 11.25
C LEU A 101 -7.95 9.23 10.68
N ILE A 102 -7.35 8.10 10.28
CA ILE A 102 -6.10 8.04 9.52
C ILE A 102 -6.40 7.39 8.18
N GLU A 103 -6.01 8.02 7.09
CA GLU A 103 -6.17 7.50 5.74
C GLU A 103 -4.93 6.73 5.30
N ASP A 104 -5.03 5.41 5.15
CA ASP A 104 -3.97 4.60 4.54
C ASP A 104 -4.07 4.68 3.02
N ASN A 105 -3.19 5.47 2.46
CA ASN A 105 -3.06 5.64 1.03
C ASN A 105 -1.79 4.96 0.48
N ALA A 106 -1.32 3.88 1.10
CA ALA A 106 -0.09 3.21 0.67
C ALA A 106 -0.12 2.75 -0.79
N HIS A 107 -1.30 2.54 -1.37
CA HIS A 107 -1.51 2.11 -2.75
C HIS A 107 -1.99 3.22 -3.70
N GLY A 108 -2.39 4.39 -3.19
CA GLY A 108 -3.11 5.41 -3.97
C GLY A 108 -2.28 6.65 -4.31
N PHE A 109 -0.95 6.54 -4.35
CA PHE A 109 -0.10 7.67 -4.78
C PHE A 109 -0.53 8.18 -6.16
N LEU A 110 -0.72 9.49 -6.32
CA LEU A 110 -1.26 10.20 -7.48
C LEU A 110 -2.78 10.11 -7.68
N GLY A 111 -3.49 9.27 -6.92
CA GLY A 111 -4.94 9.12 -7.03
C GLY A 111 -5.70 10.20 -6.27
N ALA A 112 -6.93 10.46 -6.72
CA ALA A 112 -7.89 11.31 -6.03
C ALA A 112 -9.28 10.63 -6.00
N ASP A 113 -10.18 11.15 -5.17
CA ASP A 113 -11.58 10.74 -5.16
C ASP A 113 -12.37 11.37 -6.32
N LEU A 114 -13.67 11.14 -6.36
CA LEU A 114 -14.54 11.64 -7.44
C LEU A 114 -14.65 13.17 -7.46
N ASP A 115 -14.40 13.82 -6.32
CA ASP A 115 -14.43 15.29 -6.17
C ASP A 115 -13.07 15.93 -6.48
N GLY A 116 -12.05 15.10 -6.79
CA GLY A 116 -10.68 15.54 -7.10
C GLY A 116 -9.81 15.78 -5.86
N ASN A 117 -10.25 15.38 -4.66
CA ASN A 117 -9.44 15.47 -3.45
C ASN A 117 -8.37 14.36 -3.45
N LEU A 118 -7.12 14.73 -3.27
CA LEU A 118 -6.00 13.77 -3.26
C LEU A 118 -6.16 12.73 -2.16
N LEU A 119 -5.98 11.46 -2.48
CA LEU A 119 -5.99 10.39 -1.50
C LEU A 119 -4.83 10.57 -0.50
N GLY A 120 -5.12 10.35 0.78
CA GLY A 120 -4.20 10.66 1.89
C GLY A 120 -4.31 12.09 2.41
N SER A 121 -5.16 12.95 1.79
CA SER A 121 -5.40 14.31 2.27
C SER A 121 -6.84 14.57 2.76
N ARG A 122 -7.69 13.53 2.75
CA ARG A 122 -9.13 13.63 3.05
C ARG A 122 -9.47 13.40 4.52
N ALA A 123 -8.51 12.97 5.32
CA ALA A 123 -8.61 12.73 6.76
C ALA A 123 -7.64 13.63 7.52
N PRO A 124 -7.78 13.81 8.85
CA PRO A 124 -6.82 14.57 9.67
C PRO A 124 -5.37 14.17 9.47
N LEU A 125 -5.11 12.88 9.29
CA LEU A 125 -3.81 12.30 8.94
C LEU A 125 -3.97 11.33 7.79
N GLY A 126 -2.94 11.25 6.94
CA GLY A 126 -2.86 10.23 5.91
C GLY A 126 -1.40 9.85 5.61
N PHE A 127 -1.15 8.60 5.24
CA PHE A 127 0.18 8.20 4.81
C PHE A 127 0.16 7.49 3.47
N THR A 128 1.21 7.70 2.69
CA THR A 128 1.34 7.15 1.33
C THR A 128 2.69 6.48 1.15
N SER A 129 2.75 5.36 0.42
CA SER A 129 3.99 4.66 0.11
C SER A 129 4.34 4.81 -1.36
N MET A 130 5.14 5.82 -1.69
CA MET A 130 5.50 6.17 -3.07
C MET A 130 6.27 5.04 -3.76
N ARG A 131 7.12 4.29 -3.03
CA ARG A 131 7.88 3.16 -3.57
C ARG A 131 7.01 2.01 -4.11
N LYS A 132 5.74 1.96 -3.69
CA LYS A 132 4.77 0.98 -4.22
C LYS A 132 4.22 1.40 -5.60
N THR A 133 4.38 2.66 -5.98
CA THR A 133 3.97 3.20 -7.28
C THR A 133 5.17 3.52 -8.16
N LEU A 134 6.25 4.04 -7.57
CA LEU A 134 7.46 4.44 -8.27
C LEU A 134 8.57 3.39 -8.14
N ARG A 135 9.45 3.35 -9.13
CA ARG A 135 10.60 2.42 -9.15
C ARG A 135 11.78 2.99 -8.36
N ILE A 136 11.55 3.25 -7.07
CA ILE A 136 12.53 3.79 -6.12
C ILE A 136 12.75 2.81 -4.96
N ALA A 137 13.88 2.91 -4.27
CA ALA A 137 14.25 1.99 -3.20
C ALA A 137 13.39 2.16 -1.95
N ASP A 138 13.09 3.41 -1.61
CA ASP A 138 12.35 3.83 -0.44
C ASP A 138 11.51 5.06 -0.78
N GLY A 139 10.72 5.53 0.16
CA GLY A 139 9.89 6.72 0.00
C GLY A 139 8.45 6.48 0.44
N ALA A 140 8.12 7.18 1.51
CA ALA A 140 6.77 7.31 2.04
C ALA A 140 6.57 8.73 2.55
N GLN A 141 5.32 9.14 2.68
CA GLN A 141 4.98 10.44 3.26
C GLN A 141 3.89 10.28 4.32
N LEU A 142 3.92 11.15 5.32
CA LEU A 142 2.84 11.43 6.25
C LEU A 142 2.28 12.81 5.91
N SER A 143 1.01 12.88 5.56
CA SER A 143 0.26 14.12 5.36
C SER A 143 -0.48 14.45 6.65
N ILE A 144 -0.24 15.63 7.19
CA ILE A 144 -0.87 16.17 8.39
C ILE A 144 -1.79 17.28 7.91
N ASN A 145 -3.08 17.00 7.88
CA ASN A 145 -4.09 17.86 7.25
C ASN A 145 -4.89 18.66 8.29
N ASP A 146 -4.90 18.21 9.55
CA ASP A 146 -5.51 18.94 10.66
C ASP A 146 -4.55 20.04 11.15
N PRO A 147 -4.95 21.33 11.11
CA PRO A 147 -4.11 22.44 11.56
C PRO A 147 -3.64 22.33 13.02
N SER A 148 -4.44 21.73 13.89
CA SER A 148 -4.07 21.53 15.31
C SER A 148 -2.91 20.58 15.47
N LEU A 149 -2.85 19.52 14.63
CA LEU A 149 -1.77 18.55 14.60
C LEU A 149 -0.52 19.08 13.88
N VAL A 150 -0.68 20.01 12.93
CA VAL A 150 0.47 20.64 12.25
C VAL A 150 1.37 21.37 13.24
N ALA A 151 0.78 22.05 14.25
CA ALA A 151 1.53 22.74 15.29
C ALA A 151 2.37 21.80 16.17
N LEU A 152 1.94 20.56 16.34
CA LEU A 152 2.61 19.52 17.13
C LEU A 152 3.57 18.66 16.29
N ALA A 153 3.56 18.82 14.97
CA ALA A 153 4.29 17.96 14.07
C ALA A 153 5.83 18.14 14.21
N PRO A 154 6.59 17.03 14.27
CA PRO A 154 8.03 17.10 14.33
C PRO A 154 8.61 17.76 13.08
N GLN A 155 9.88 18.15 13.16
CA GLN A 155 10.63 18.61 12.00
C GLN A 155 10.92 17.44 11.06
N GLN A 156 11.06 17.76 9.75
CA GLN A 156 11.52 16.79 8.78
C GLN A 156 12.92 16.31 9.13
N LEU A 157 13.12 15.00 9.17
CA LEU A 157 14.45 14.40 9.31
C LEU A 157 15.29 14.70 8.05
N GLU A 158 16.58 14.93 8.24
CA GLU A 158 17.51 15.15 7.13
C GLU A 158 17.55 13.97 6.18
N PHE A 159 17.44 14.25 4.88
CA PHE A 159 17.50 13.21 3.86
C PHE A 159 18.87 12.54 3.83
N ILE A 160 18.87 11.22 3.73
CA ILE A 160 20.10 10.45 3.67
C ILE A 160 20.76 10.69 2.30
N SER A 161 21.94 11.33 2.31
CA SER A 161 22.71 11.59 1.09
C SER A 161 23.25 10.28 0.50
N ARG A 162 22.42 9.60 -0.30
CA ARG A 162 22.76 8.31 -0.91
C ARG A 162 22.11 8.18 -2.29
N ARG A 163 22.82 7.48 -3.19
CA ARG A 163 22.27 7.08 -4.50
C ARG A 163 21.36 5.86 -4.34
N GLN A 164 20.49 5.65 -5.33
CA GLN A 164 19.68 4.42 -5.40
C GLN A 164 20.60 3.20 -5.31
N PRO A 165 20.22 2.15 -4.55
CA PRO A 165 20.97 0.91 -4.50
C PRO A 165 21.19 0.32 -5.90
N ILE A 166 22.36 -0.22 -6.14
CA ILE A 166 22.77 -0.81 -7.43
C ILE A 166 21.70 -1.80 -7.93
N ARG A 167 21.13 -2.62 -7.03
CA ARG A 167 20.05 -3.55 -7.38
C ARG A 167 18.83 -2.84 -7.99
N VAL A 168 18.43 -1.70 -7.47
CA VAL A 168 17.29 -0.92 -7.99
C VAL A 168 17.64 -0.32 -9.36
N GLN A 169 18.87 0.18 -9.53
CA GLN A 169 19.35 0.70 -10.80
C GLN A 169 19.37 -0.39 -11.88
N PHE A 170 19.90 -1.58 -11.59
CA PHE A 170 19.89 -2.72 -12.52
C PHE A 170 18.47 -3.18 -12.86
N LEU A 171 17.58 -3.31 -11.88
CA LEU A 171 16.19 -3.68 -12.14
C LEU A 171 15.49 -2.67 -13.06
N ASN A 172 15.74 -1.38 -12.84
CA ASN A 172 15.16 -0.33 -13.68
C ASN A 172 15.76 -0.37 -15.10
N LEU A 173 17.07 -0.59 -15.23
CA LEU A 173 17.74 -0.76 -16.53
C LEU A 173 17.16 -1.95 -17.30
N PHE A 174 17.08 -3.13 -16.67
CA PHE A 174 16.51 -4.32 -17.29
C PHE A 174 15.05 -4.12 -17.72
N ARG A 175 14.22 -3.47 -16.90
CA ARG A 175 12.83 -3.14 -17.26
C ARG A 175 12.77 -2.18 -18.46
N THR A 176 13.67 -1.21 -18.52
CA THR A 176 13.75 -0.29 -19.67
C THR A 176 14.20 -1.03 -20.93
N MET A 177 15.24 -1.88 -20.84
CA MET A 177 15.68 -2.71 -21.95
C MET A 177 14.56 -3.65 -22.43
N GLN A 178 13.83 -4.29 -21.51
CA GLN A 178 12.70 -5.14 -21.81
C GLN A 178 11.58 -4.41 -22.54
N SER A 179 11.28 -3.17 -22.14
CA SER A 179 10.26 -2.34 -22.80
C SER A 179 10.65 -1.90 -24.23
N ILE A 180 11.95 -1.82 -24.52
CA ILE A 180 12.47 -1.44 -25.85
C ILE A 180 12.62 -2.66 -26.75
N THR A 181 13.14 -3.76 -26.23
CA THR A 181 13.53 -4.94 -27.03
C THR A 181 12.46 -6.04 -27.07
N GLY A 182 11.48 -6.01 -26.16
CA GLY A 182 10.50 -7.08 -25.96
C GLY A 182 11.08 -8.39 -25.37
N ILE A 183 12.39 -8.44 -25.05
CA ILE A 183 13.05 -9.62 -24.51
C ILE A 183 12.86 -9.69 -22.99
N GLN A 184 12.44 -10.85 -22.47
CA GLN A 184 12.08 -11.08 -21.05
C GLN A 184 13.32 -11.27 -20.17
N PHE A 185 14.21 -10.29 -20.08
CA PHE A 185 15.44 -10.38 -19.27
C PHE A 185 15.16 -10.65 -17.79
N LEU A 186 14.11 -10.10 -17.23
CA LEU A 186 13.73 -10.29 -15.82
C LEU A 186 13.27 -11.71 -15.53
N ASP A 187 12.54 -12.34 -16.45
CA ASP A 187 12.08 -13.71 -16.27
C ASP A 187 13.26 -14.69 -16.36
N ILE A 188 14.21 -14.44 -17.24
CA ILE A 188 15.45 -15.19 -17.33
C ILE A 188 16.24 -15.07 -16.01
N ALA A 189 16.40 -13.85 -15.50
CA ALA A 189 17.09 -13.60 -14.22
C ALA A 189 16.35 -14.27 -13.04
N ARG A 190 15.02 -14.23 -13.00
CA ARG A 190 14.19 -14.91 -11.99
C ARG A 190 14.34 -16.43 -12.04
N ILE A 191 14.35 -17.03 -13.23
CA ILE A 191 14.57 -18.48 -13.41
C ILE A 191 15.96 -18.88 -12.86
N ILE A 192 16.99 -18.10 -13.16
CA ILE A 192 18.36 -18.35 -12.66
C ILE A 192 18.40 -18.23 -11.14
N VAL A 193 17.79 -17.20 -10.56
CA VAL A 193 17.74 -17.01 -9.10
C VAL A 193 16.90 -18.09 -8.42
N ARG A 194 15.76 -18.49 -8.99
CA ARG A 194 14.96 -19.62 -8.49
C ARG A 194 15.74 -20.92 -8.53
N LYS A 195 16.42 -21.26 -9.65
CA LYS A 195 17.27 -22.46 -9.73
C LYS A 195 18.39 -22.45 -8.69
N LYS A 196 19.02 -21.31 -8.42
CA LYS A 196 20.01 -21.20 -7.34
C LYS A 196 19.40 -21.37 -5.94
N ARG A 197 18.17 -20.88 -5.71
CA ARG A 197 17.48 -21.00 -4.41
C ARG A 197 16.98 -22.40 -4.10
N THR A 198 16.48 -23.13 -5.08
CA THR A 198 16.09 -24.55 -4.89
C THR A 198 17.28 -25.44 -4.56
N PHE A 199 18.50 -25.00 -4.87
CA PHE A 199 19.72 -25.71 -4.55
C PHE A 199 20.32 -25.37 -3.17
N THR A 200 19.92 -24.25 -2.54
CA THR A 200 20.57 -23.73 -1.32
C THR A 200 19.70 -23.61 -0.08
N THR A 201 18.37 -23.50 -0.17
CA THR A 201 17.52 -23.50 1.05
C THR A 201 16.04 -23.66 0.71
N GLY A 202 15.40 -24.62 1.36
CA GLY A 202 13.93 -24.80 1.38
C GLY A 202 13.22 -23.78 2.30
N SER A 203 13.65 -22.52 2.33
CA SER A 203 13.01 -21.48 3.14
C SER A 203 12.16 -20.55 2.30
N PRO A 204 10.95 -20.18 2.78
CA PRO A 204 10.13 -19.12 2.19
C PRO A 204 10.91 -17.80 2.15
N LEU A 205 10.40 -16.84 1.38
CA LEU A 205 10.95 -15.47 1.32
C LEU A 205 11.27 -14.98 2.74
N PRO A 206 12.45 -14.38 2.99
CA PRO A 206 12.71 -13.82 4.30
C PRO A 206 11.57 -12.85 4.63
N LYS A 207 10.88 -13.08 5.74
CA LYS A 207 9.99 -12.09 6.32
C LYS A 207 10.80 -10.80 6.40
N THR A 208 10.33 -9.74 5.80
CA THR A 208 11.06 -8.46 5.74
C THR A 208 11.20 -7.84 7.13
N PHE A 209 10.58 -8.46 8.12
CA PHE A 209 10.59 -8.00 9.51
C PHE A 209 10.34 -9.19 10.46
N ASN A 210 11.17 -9.37 11.47
CA ASN A 210 10.82 -10.18 12.63
C ASN A 210 9.95 -9.28 13.53
N GLY A 211 8.69 -9.67 13.80
CA GLY A 211 7.67 -8.86 14.46
C GLY A 211 7.98 -8.30 15.85
N HIS A 212 9.24 -8.25 16.26
CA HIS A 212 9.70 -7.71 17.54
C HIS A 212 10.68 -6.54 17.42
N ASP A 213 11.03 -6.11 16.20
CA ASP A 213 11.95 -4.99 16.03
C ASP A 213 11.19 -3.66 16.10
N THR A 214 11.58 -2.78 17.02
CA THR A 214 11.03 -1.43 17.12
C THR A 214 11.25 -0.64 15.84
N ILE A 215 10.19 -0.14 15.22
CA ILE A 215 10.29 0.68 14.01
C ILE A 215 10.76 2.07 14.38
N VAL A 216 11.97 2.42 13.95
CA VAL A 216 12.52 3.77 14.11
C VAL A 216 12.26 4.58 12.86
N PRO A 217 11.56 5.73 12.93
CA PRO A 217 11.37 6.61 11.79
C PRO A 217 12.71 7.09 11.23
N SER A 218 12.87 6.99 9.92
CA SER A 218 14.08 7.39 9.20
C SER A 218 13.72 8.15 7.93
N ALA A 219 14.52 9.15 7.57
CA ALA A 219 14.32 9.87 6.30
C ALA A 219 14.66 8.98 5.09
N PRO A 220 14.01 9.19 3.94
CA PRO A 220 14.36 8.51 2.71
C PRO A 220 15.71 8.97 2.17
N ILE A 221 16.26 8.19 1.23
CA ILE A 221 17.47 8.62 0.51
C ILE A 221 17.14 9.77 -0.44
N SER A 222 18.07 10.72 -0.55
CA SER A 222 17.89 11.94 -1.36
C SER A 222 17.55 11.62 -2.81
N SER A 223 18.14 10.59 -3.39
CA SER A 223 17.85 10.18 -4.77
C SER A 223 16.42 9.65 -4.99
N SER A 224 15.75 9.11 -3.98
CA SER A 224 14.33 8.73 -4.07
C SER A 224 13.45 9.97 -4.15
N ILE A 225 13.73 10.97 -3.30
CA ILE A 225 13.01 12.25 -3.30
C ILE A 225 13.21 12.98 -4.63
N THR A 226 14.46 13.04 -5.13
CA THR A 226 14.74 13.63 -6.44
C THR A 226 13.95 12.94 -7.56
N THR A 227 13.91 11.60 -7.58
CA THR A 227 13.14 10.86 -8.57
C THR A 227 11.64 11.17 -8.48
N MET A 228 11.10 11.24 -7.25
CA MET A 228 9.70 11.60 -7.02
C MET A 228 9.37 13.01 -7.52
N MET A 229 10.23 13.99 -7.23
CA MET A 229 10.01 15.40 -7.62
C MET A 229 10.08 15.62 -9.14
N HIS A 230 10.88 14.82 -9.85
CA HIS A 230 11.07 14.96 -11.31
C HIS A 230 10.23 13.96 -12.12
N MET A 231 9.39 13.17 -11.48
CA MET A 231 8.52 12.24 -12.20
C MET A 231 7.43 13.00 -12.97
N ASP A 232 7.09 12.49 -14.14
CA ASP A 232 5.91 12.92 -14.89
C ASP A 232 4.66 12.21 -14.34
N SER A 233 3.96 12.88 -13.44
CA SER A 233 2.76 12.35 -12.78
C SER A 233 1.63 12.07 -13.75
N VAL A 234 1.47 12.89 -14.79
CA VAL A 234 0.43 12.73 -15.81
C VAL A 234 0.70 11.47 -16.64
N LYS A 235 1.93 11.29 -17.08
CA LYS A 235 2.36 10.12 -17.86
C LYS A 235 2.24 8.82 -17.05
N GLU A 236 2.65 8.82 -15.78
CA GLU A 236 2.55 7.63 -14.92
C GLU A 236 1.08 7.28 -14.61
N SER A 237 0.25 8.28 -14.33
CA SER A 237 -1.20 8.08 -14.11
C SER A 237 -1.86 7.50 -15.38
N ALA A 238 -1.58 8.07 -16.55
CA ALA A 238 -2.10 7.57 -17.83
C ALA A 238 -1.64 6.13 -18.11
N ARG A 239 -0.35 5.81 -17.84
CA ARG A 239 0.20 4.46 -17.99
C ARG A 239 -0.56 3.44 -17.14
N ARG A 240 -0.78 3.74 -15.86
CA ARG A 240 -1.48 2.82 -14.93
C ARG A 240 -2.93 2.63 -15.30
N ARG A 241 -3.63 3.69 -15.67
CA ARG A 241 -5.01 3.62 -16.16
C ARG A 241 -5.12 2.78 -17.43
N LYS A 242 -4.21 2.97 -18.40
CA LYS A 242 -4.15 2.15 -19.62
C LYS A 242 -3.89 0.67 -19.29
N LEU A 243 -2.96 0.37 -18.37
CA LEU A 243 -2.71 -1.01 -17.95
C LEU A 243 -3.95 -1.63 -17.31
N PHE A 244 -4.66 -0.89 -16.46
CA PHE A 244 -5.89 -1.38 -15.84
C PHE A 244 -6.91 -1.81 -16.90
N THR A 245 -7.21 -0.95 -17.88
CA THR A 245 -8.13 -1.27 -18.98
C THR A 245 -7.66 -2.49 -19.78
N SER A 246 -6.38 -2.54 -20.18
CA SER A 246 -5.83 -3.67 -20.94
C SER A 246 -5.88 -4.99 -20.17
N VAL A 247 -5.69 -4.94 -18.84
CA VAL A 247 -5.78 -6.12 -17.98
C VAL A 247 -7.24 -6.56 -17.80
N THR A 248 -8.17 -5.60 -17.68
CA THR A 248 -9.61 -5.92 -17.59
C THR A 248 -10.06 -6.82 -18.73
N ASP A 249 -9.74 -6.48 -19.98
CA ASP A 249 -10.13 -7.25 -21.16
C ASP A 249 -9.59 -8.68 -21.17
N LEU A 250 -8.42 -8.89 -20.54
CA LEU A 250 -7.80 -10.20 -20.45
C LEU A 250 -8.33 -11.01 -19.27
N VAL A 251 -8.56 -10.37 -18.12
CA VAL A 251 -9.08 -11.02 -16.92
C VAL A 251 -10.53 -11.48 -17.14
N LEU A 252 -11.33 -10.71 -17.85
CA LEU A 252 -12.72 -11.09 -18.21
C LEU A 252 -12.80 -12.36 -19.09
N LYS A 253 -11.69 -12.79 -19.72
CA LYS A 253 -11.60 -14.06 -20.46
C LYS A 253 -11.27 -15.26 -19.55
N SER A 254 -11.12 -15.02 -18.26
CA SER A 254 -10.86 -16.05 -17.25
C SER A 254 -12.04 -16.19 -16.28
N ASN A 255 -11.91 -17.10 -15.31
CA ASN A 255 -12.89 -17.25 -14.22
C ASN A 255 -12.65 -16.26 -13.06
N ALA A 256 -11.68 -15.36 -13.19
CA ALA A 256 -11.40 -14.34 -12.18
C ALA A 256 -12.53 -13.31 -12.09
N LYS A 257 -12.87 -12.93 -10.86
CA LYS A 257 -13.92 -11.94 -10.61
C LYS A 257 -13.27 -10.60 -10.24
N PRO A 258 -13.39 -9.57 -11.06
CA PRO A 258 -12.94 -8.22 -10.71
C PRO A 258 -13.51 -7.77 -9.37
N ILE A 259 -12.74 -7.01 -8.59
CA ILE A 259 -13.23 -6.40 -7.34
C ILE A 259 -13.94 -5.09 -7.63
N PHE A 260 -13.42 -4.36 -8.61
CA PHE A 260 -13.97 -3.09 -9.06
C PHE A 260 -14.43 -3.25 -10.51
N ASP A 261 -15.71 -2.96 -10.75
CA ASP A 261 -16.33 -3.11 -12.07
C ASP A 261 -15.87 -2.02 -13.04
N GLU A 262 -15.56 -0.82 -12.51
CA GLU A 262 -15.17 0.35 -13.28
C GLU A 262 -13.92 1.01 -12.69
N LEU A 263 -13.19 1.74 -13.55
CA LEU A 263 -12.07 2.58 -13.15
C LEU A 263 -12.56 4.03 -13.00
N PRO A 264 -12.78 4.52 -11.77
CA PRO A 264 -13.28 5.86 -11.55
C PRO A 264 -12.38 6.95 -12.14
N ASN A 265 -12.96 8.13 -12.44
CA ASN A 265 -12.18 9.31 -12.76
C ASN A 265 -11.20 9.62 -11.61
N TYR A 266 -10.02 10.13 -11.94
CA TYR A 266 -8.95 10.44 -10.97
C TYR A 266 -8.37 9.26 -10.19
N CYS A 267 -8.90 8.04 -10.29
CA CYS A 267 -8.26 6.86 -9.73
C CYS A 267 -6.97 6.53 -10.49
N VAL A 268 -5.88 6.36 -9.75
CA VAL A 268 -4.60 5.87 -10.28
C VAL A 268 -4.31 4.52 -9.64
N PRO A 269 -4.64 3.40 -10.30
CA PRO A 269 -4.60 2.09 -9.69
C PRO A 269 -3.16 1.62 -9.40
N TYR A 270 -2.96 1.07 -8.21
CA TYR A 270 -1.73 0.36 -7.84
C TYR A 270 -1.51 -0.89 -8.70
N GLY A 271 -2.58 -1.61 -8.95
CA GLY A 271 -2.63 -2.83 -9.72
C GLY A 271 -4.07 -3.19 -10.05
N TYR A 272 -4.28 -4.37 -10.63
CA TYR A 272 -5.60 -4.89 -10.93
C TYR A 272 -5.98 -6.00 -9.93
N PRO A 273 -6.82 -5.73 -8.93
CA PRO A 273 -7.23 -6.74 -7.95
C PRO A 273 -8.40 -7.58 -8.47
N PHE A 274 -8.39 -8.87 -8.14
CA PHE A 274 -9.46 -9.81 -8.48
C PHE A 274 -9.59 -10.94 -7.45
N TRP A 275 -10.78 -11.53 -7.36
CA TRP A 275 -11.05 -12.74 -6.61
C TRP A 275 -10.85 -13.97 -7.48
N GLY A 276 -10.18 -15.00 -6.95
CA GLY A 276 -10.00 -16.28 -7.63
C GLY A 276 -9.20 -17.25 -6.77
N ASP A 277 -9.20 -18.52 -7.14
CA ASP A 277 -8.30 -19.50 -6.57
C ASP A 277 -6.90 -19.45 -7.22
N SER A 278 -6.01 -20.30 -6.78
CA SER A 278 -4.63 -20.36 -7.29
C SER A 278 -4.57 -20.79 -8.78
N GLU A 279 -5.51 -21.60 -9.23
CA GLU A 279 -5.59 -22.03 -10.62
C GLU A 279 -6.01 -20.87 -11.52
N THR A 280 -7.05 -20.14 -11.13
CA THR A 280 -7.50 -18.90 -11.77
C THR A 280 -6.37 -17.88 -11.84
N ALA A 281 -5.64 -17.64 -10.73
CA ALA A 281 -4.51 -16.71 -10.70
C ALA A 281 -3.37 -17.15 -11.65
N SER A 282 -3.07 -18.44 -11.69
CA SER A 282 -2.10 -19.00 -12.64
C SER A 282 -2.53 -18.81 -14.09
N HIS A 283 -3.82 -19.00 -14.38
CA HIS A 283 -4.38 -18.79 -15.73
C HIS A 283 -4.27 -17.31 -16.13
N VAL A 284 -4.69 -16.38 -15.27
CA VAL A 284 -4.52 -14.93 -15.47
C VAL A 284 -3.06 -14.59 -15.74
N GLY A 285 -2.13 -15.13 -14.95
CA GLY A 285 -0.70 -14.91 -15.14
C GLY A 285 -0.19 -15.38 -16.51
N LYS A 286 -0.74 -16.48 -17.05
CA LYS A 286 -0.43 -16.94 -18.41
C LYS A 286 -0.95 -15.99 -19.48
N LEU A 287 -2.19 -15.49 -19.34
CA LEU A 287 -2.78 -14.52 -20.26
C LEU A 287 -2.00 -13.19 -20.31
N LEU A 288 -1.47 -12.76 -19.16
CA LEU A 288 -0.74 -11.49 -19.01
C LEU A 288 0.76 -11.58 -19.30
N ARG A 289 1.29 -12.75 -19.68
CA ARG A 289 2.73 -12.96 -19.88
C ARG A 289 3.34 -11.97 -20.88
N HIS A 290 2.62 -11.65 -21.94
CA HIS A 290 3.09 -10.71 -22.98
C HIS A 290 3.16 -9.24 -22.49
N LEU A 291 2.45 -8.90 -21.42
CA LEU A 291 2.51 -7.59 -20.77
C LEU A 291 3.62 -7.52 -19.69
N HIS A 292 4.31 -8.62 -19.42
CA HIS A 292 5.36 -8.72 -18.40
C HIS A 292 4.89 -8.35 -16.99
N LEU A 293 3.59 -8.54 -16.71
CA LEU A 293 2.98 -8.27 -15.42
C LEU A 293 2.99 -9.52 -14.54
N GLU A 294 3.14 -9.32 -13.23
CA GLU A 294 3.15 -10.38 -12.24
C GLU A 294 1.83 -10.43 -11.49
N VAL A 295 1.31 -11.65 -11.27
CA VAL A 295 0.14 -11.89 -10.42
C VAL A 295 0.65 -12.36 -9.07
N ILE A 296 0.27 -11.66 -8.02
CA ILE A 296 0.68 -11.95 -6.64
C ILE A 296 -0.56 -12.09 -5.75
N GLN A 297 -0.51 -12.99 -4.77
CA GLN A 297 -1.50 -13.05 -3.71
C GLN A 297 -1.30 -11.85 -2.77
N TRP A 298 -2.40 -11.21 -2.34
CA TRP A 298 -2.34 -10.04 -1.46
C TRP A 298 -3.51 -10.05 -0.47
N PRO A 299 -3.28 -9.63 0.78
CA PRO A 299 -1.97 -9.49 1.43
C PRO A 299 -1.46 -10.83 1.96
N GLU A 300 -0.23 -10.88 2.47
CA GLU A 300 0.12 -11.86 3.49
C GLU A 300 -0.61 -11.43 4.77
N LEU A 301 -1.63 -12.20 5.16
CA LEU A 301 -2.48 -11.88 6.30
C LEU A 301 -1.72 -12.09 7.62
N PRO A 302 -1.97 -11.25 8.64
CA PRO A 302 -1.48 -11.47 9.98
C PRO A 302 -1.91 -12.84 10.50
N GLU A 303 -1.05 -13.50 11.29
CA GLU A 303 -1.34 -14.82 11.86
C GLU A 303 -2.63 -14.81 12.69
N GLU A 304 -2.87 -13.74 13.46
CA GLU A 304 -4.05 -13.52 14.27
C GLU A 304 -5.37 -13.53 13.48
N VAL A 305 -5.31 -13.09 12.21
CA VAL A 305 -6.45 -13.00 11.30
C VAL A 305 -6.58 -14.26 10.45
N SER A 306 -5.46 -14.82 10.00
CA SER A 306 -5.40 -15.84 8.95
C SER A 306 -6.22 -17.10 9.26
N ASN A 307 -6.38 -17.45 10.56
CA ASN A 307 -7.09 -18.65 11.00
C ASN A 307 -8.62 -18.49 10.97
N ASN A 308 -9.15 -17.27 11.17
CA ASN A 308 -10.57 -17.00 11.31
C ASN A 308 -11.11 -15.95 10.32
N CYS A 309 -10.36 -15.62 9.26
CA CYS A 309 -10.80 -14.61 8.30
C CYS A 309 -11.85 -15.14 7.31
N PRO A 310 -12.68 -14.26 6.74
CA PRO A 310 -13.55 -14.61 5.63
C PRO A 310 -12.79 -15.27 4.49
N ILE A 311 -13.36 -16.30 3.87
CA ILE A 311 -12.67 -17.13 2.85
C ILE A 311 -12.19 -16.30 1.66
N HIS A 312 -12.90 -15.24 1.31
CA HIS A 312 -12.52 -14.37 0.19
C HIS A 312 -11.19 -13.65 0.41
N TYR A 313 -10.76 -13.43 1.66
CA TYR A 313 -9.44 -12.83 1.93
C TYR A 313 -8.29 -13.68 1.38
N LYS A 314 -8.43 -15.01 1.43
CA LYS A 314 -7.45 -15.97 0.90
C LYS A 314 -7.49 -16.10 -0.62
N GLN A 315 -8.50 -15.52 -1.26
CA GLN A 315 -8.74 -15.58 -2.71
C GLN A 315 -8.42 -14.24 -3.41
N LEU A 316 -7.80 -13.30 -2.70
CA LEU A 316 -7.45 -11.98 -3.24
C LEU A 316 -6.09 -12.03 -3.95
N TRP A 317 -6.12 -11.67 -5.21
CA TRP A 317 -4.94 -11.57 -6.07
C TRP A 317 -4.85 -10.19 -6.71
N VAL A 318 -3.65 -9.77 -7.04
CA VAL A 318 -3.42 -8.51 -7.74
C VAL A 318 -2.44 -8.68 -8.88
N VAL A 319 -2.77 -8.13 -10.04
CA VAL A 319 -1.81 -7.91 -11.13
C VAL A 319 -1.03 -6.65 -10.81
N ASN A 320 0.28 -6.80 -10.55
CA ASN A 320 1.13 -5.70 -10.11
C ASN A 320 1.60 -4.84 -11.30
N PHE A 321 1.41 -3.51 -11.22
CA PHE A 321 1.80 -2.55 -12.27
C PHE A 321 3.17 -1.91 -12.06
N LEU A 322 3.96 -2.37 -11.08
CA LEU A 322 5.28 -1.83 -10.76
C LEU A 322 6.40 -2.35 -11.69
#